data_cbe6990b923cc8e34c04f914cae35b77
#
_entry.id   cbe6990b923cc8e34c04f914cae35b77
#
_cell.length_a   1.000
_cell.length_b   1.000
_cell.length_c   1.000
_cell.angle_alpha   90.00
_cell.angle_beta   90.00
_cell.angle_gamma   90.00
#
_symmetry.space_group_name_H-M   'P 1'
#
loop_
_entity.id
_entity.type
_entity.pdbx_description
1 polymer ?
#
loop_
_entity_poly.entity_id
_entity_poly.type
_entity_poly.pdbx_seq_one_letter_code
_entity_poly.pdbx_strand_id
1 'polypeptide(L)'
;MKTLILILIGMLVEGCSSTAPAGKFKDYFIGSIKIRFHEVELPEDRKRVPWTGYGVDGGFPGTVVTAVEITNASGTYSLPADMVDDLGNPNIGHVHVRQNGTLLELSMNNSDGAGGHNALFQVDLAKAQACRFVKVAIDDDHTKTHDWTALKKRK
;
A
#
# COMPACT_ATOMS: atom_id res chain seq x y z
N MET A 1 -30.11 19.92 -60.09
CA MET A 1 -29.04 20.02 -59.02
C MET A 1 -29.71 19.77 -57.68
N LYS A 2 -29.44 18.63 -57.06
CA LYS A 2 -29.94 18.28 -55.70
C LYS A 2 -28.79 18.44 -54.74
N THR A 3 -28.89 19.40 -53.80
CA THR A 3 -27.90 19.69 -52.78
C THR A 3 -28.09 18.70 -51.63
N LEU A 4 -27.12 17.85 -51.41
CA LEU A 4 -27.07 16.90 -50.28
C LEU A 4 -26.46 17.61 -49.06
N ILE A 5 -27.27 17.83 -48.02
CA ILE A 5 -26.81 18.36 -46.74
C ILE A 5 -26.38 17.19 -45.89
N LEU A 6 -25.06 17.09 -45.63
CA LEU A 6 -24.48 16.10 -44.73
C LEU A 6 -24.51 16.68 -43.31
N ILE A 7 -25.38 16.15 -42.46
CA ILE A 7 -25.41 16.49 -41.02
C ILE A 7 -24.41 15.61 -40.31
N LEU A 8 -23.30 16.21 -39.86
CA LEU A 8 -22.29 15.55 -39.04
C LEU A 8 -22.74 15.61 -37.58
N ILE A 9 -23.29 14.51 -37.08
CA ILE A 9 -23.60 14.37 -35.63
C ILE A 9 -22.31 14.05 -34.90
N GLY A 10 -21.73 15.08 -34.29
CA GLY A 10 -20.61 14.90 -33.39
C GLY A 10 -21.08 14.26 -32.09
N MET A 11 -20.76 12.98 -31.88
CA MET A 11 -20.87 12.35 -30.55
C MET A 11 -19.79 12.93 -29.66
N LEU A 12 -20.20 13.79 -28.71
CA LEU A 12 -19.39 14.14 -27.54
C LEU A 12 -19.30 12.90 -26.67
N VAL A 13 -18.17 12.23 -26.74
CA VAL A 13 -17.79 11.23 -25.73
C VAL A 13 -17.33 12.03 -24.52
N GLU A 14 -18.23 12.22 -23.53
CA GLU A 14 -17.85 12.67 -22.21
C GLU A 14 -16.96 11.59 -21.59
N GLY A 15 -15.66 11.80 -21.68
CA GLY A 15 -14.68 10.98 -20.97
C GLY A 15 -14.88 11.15 -19.48
N CYS A 16 -15.45 10.15 -18.83
CA CYS A 16 -15.48 10.05 -17.38
C CYS A 16 -14.02 10.00 -16.90
N SER A 17 -13.45 11.16 -16.58
CA SER A 17 -12.15 11.26 -15.91
C SER A 17 -12.34 10.79 -14.48
N SER A 18 -12.16 9.51 -14.24
CA SER A 18 -12.01 8.95 -12.90
C SER A 18 -10.70 9.51 -12.34
N THR A 19 -10.76 10.63 -11.66
CA THR A 19 -9.64 11.10 -10.83
C THR A 19 -9.42 10.06 -9.74
N ALA A 20 -8.32 9.31 -9.85
CA ALA A 20 -7.89 8.43 -8.77
C ALA A 20 -7.80 9.27 -7.49
N PRO A 21 -8.27 8.76 -6.32
CA PRO A 21 -8.24 9.50 -5.08
C PRO A 21 -6.81 9.97 -4.79
N ALA A 22 -6.69 11.26 -4.43
CA ALA A 22 -5.39 11.85 -4.11
C ALA A 22 -4.80 11.12 -2.90
N GLY A 23 -3.80 10.28 -3.14
CA GLY A 23 -3.12 9.54 -2.10
C GLY A 23 -2.08 10.40 -1.38
N LYS A 24 -1.83 10.07 -0.12
CA LYS A 24 -0.67 10.56 0.63
C LYS A 24 0.50 9.62 0.42
N PHE A 25 1.72 10.15 0.52
CA PHE A 25 2.92 9.32 0.57
C PHE A 25 3.88 9.82 1.62
N LYS A 26 4.72 8.91 2.13
CA LYS A 26 5.80 9.24 3.05
C LYS A 26 7.07 8.51 2.62
N ASP A 27 8.16 9.28 2.51
CA ASP A 27 9.48 8.76 2.17
C ASP A 27 10.33 8.59 3.44
N TYR A 28 11.07 7.49 3.49
CA TYR A 28 12.11 7.19 4.46
C TYR A 28 13.41 6.89 3.74
N PHE A 29 14.53 7.18 4.39
CA PHE A 29 15.86 6.93 3.82
C PHE A 29 16.74 6.21 4.85
N ILE A 30 17.47 5.21 4.39
CA ILE A 30 18.54 4.57 5.14
C ILE A 30 19.71 4.32 4.20
N GLY A 31 20.84 5.04 4.41
CA GLY A 31 21.92 5.09 3.44
C GLY A 31 21.42 5.56 2.07
N SER A 32 21.68 4.77 1.04
CA SER A 32 21.24 5.03 -0.35
C SER A 32 19.87 4.41 -0.69
N ILE A 33 19.19 3.80 0.27
CA ILE A 33 17.90 3.17 0.06
C ILE A 33 16.81 4.16 0.39
N LYS A 34 15.85 4.31 -0.53
CA LYS A 34 14.61 5.08 -0.34
C LYS A 34 13.45 4.11 -0.20
N ILE A 35 12.64 4.28 0.83
CA ILE A 35 11.39 3.55 1.06
C ILE A 35 10.24 4.55 0.97
N ARG A 36 9.22 4.23 0.18
CA ARG A 36 8.02 5.06 0.04
C ARG A 36 6.77 4.26 0.37
N PHE A 37 6.01 4.75 1.33
CA PHE A 37 4.66 4.27 1.65
C PHE A 37 3.63 5.12 0.92
N HIS A 38 2.61 4.47 0.35
CA HIS A 38 1.45 5.12 -0.25
C HIS A 38 0.21 4.77 0.54
N GLU A 39 -0.57 5.79 0.87
CA GLU A 39 -1.83 5.71 1.59
C GLU A 39 -2.92 6.41 0.78
N VAL A 40 -4.08 5.80 0.67
CA VAL A 40 -5.26 6.40 0.05
C VAL A 40 -6.48 6.23 0.95
N GLU A 41 -7.50 7.05 0.76
CA GLU A 41 -8.82 6.79 1.33
C GLU A 41 -9.33 5.43 0.85
N LEU A 42 -10.03 4.70 1.74
CA LEU A 42 -10.61 3.41 1.35
C LEU A 42 -11.63 3.63 0.22
N PRO A 43 -11.43 3.02 -0.96
CA PRO A 43 -12.35 3.16 -2.08
C PRO A 43 -13.78 2.70 -1.72
N GLU A 44 -14.79 3.41 -2.22
CA GLU A 44 -16.21 3.15 -1.91
C GLU A 44 -16.67 1.74 -2.31
N ASP A 45 -16.12 1.18 -3.38
CA ASP A 45 -16.40 -0.19 -3.80
C ASP A 45 -15.90 -1.23 -2.80
N ARG A 46 -14.82 -0.94 -2.07
CA ARG A 46 -14.30 -1.79 -0.99
C ARG A 46 -15.13 -1.71 0.30
N LYS A 47 -15.95 -0.70 0.49
CA LYS A 47 -16.90 -0.58 1.62
C LYS A 47 -18.15 -1.44 1.47
N ARG A 48 -18.30 -2.15 0.34
CA ARG A 48 -19.44 -3.06 0.08
C ARG A 48 -19.24 -4.48 0.63
N VAL A 49 -18.01 -4.80 1.03
CA VAL A 49 -17.64 -6.11 1.58
C VAL A 49 -17.09 -5.89 2.97
N PRO A 50 -17.45 -6.71 3.98
CA PRO A 50 -16.92 -6.59 5.33
C PRO A 50 -15.38 -6.52 5.31
N TRP A 51 -14.84 -5.58 6.08
CA TRP A 51 -13.39 -5.45 6.22
C TRP A 51 -12.84 -6.62 7.04
N THR A 52 -11.87 -7.33 6.49
CA THR A 52 -11.21 -8.47 7.13
C THR A 52 -9.75 -8.20 7.47
N GLY A 53 -9.28 -6.97 7.22
CA GLY A 53 -7.91 -6.56 7.52
C GLY A 53 -7.76 -5.96 8.91
N TYR A 54 -6.59 -5.38 9.13
CA TYR A 54 -6.20 -4.74 10.39
C TYR A 54 -6.58 -3.26 10.41
N GLY A 55 -6.52 -2.63 11.59
CA GLY A 55 -6.61 -1.18 11.74
C GLY A 55 -7.96 -0.62 12.15
N VAL A 56 -8.96 -1.48 12.43
CA VAL A 56 -10.27 -1.06 12.95
C VAL A 56 -10.81 -2.10 13.93
N ASP A 57 -11.63 -1.64 14.85
CA ASP A 57 -12.47 -2.45 15.75
C ASP A 57 -13.91 -2.38 15.24
N GLY A 58 -14.20 -3.14 14.18
CA GLY A 58 -15.47 -3.09 13.45
C GLY A 58 -15.57 -1.96 12.43
N GLY A 59 -16.46 -2.09 11.47
CA GLY A 59 -16.65 -1.13 10.38
C GLY A 59 -15.55 -1.16 9.31
N PHE A 60 -15.20 0.00 8.77
CA PHE A 60 -14.21 0.16 7.71
C PHE A 60 -13.14 1.18 8.11
N PRO A 61 -11.88 0.98 7.69
CA PRO A 61 -10.84 1.99 7.88
C PRO A 61 -11.13 3.21 6.99
N GLY A 62 -10.70 4.40 7.44
CA GLY A 62 -10.76 5.60 6.62
C GLY A 62 -9.77 5.57 5.48
N THR A 63 -8.59 5.00 5.74
CA THR A 63 -7.49 4.91 4.78
C THR A 63 -6.85 3.53 4.77
N VAL A 64 -6.14 3.20 3.70
CA VAL A 64 -5.41 1.94 3.54
C VAL A 64 -4.04 2.17 2.88
N VAL A 65 -3.09 1.27 3.16
CA VAL A 65 -1.83 1.20 2.40
C VAL A 65 -2.12 0.59 1.04
N THR A 66 -1.65 1.21 -0.03
CA THR A 66 -1.81 0.69 -1.39
C THR A 66 -0.51 0.22 -2.02
N ALA A 67 0.62 0.74 -1.55
CA ALA A 67 1.93 0.29 -1.99
C ALA A 67 3.02 0.64 -0.97
N VAL A 68 4.04 -0.21 -0.93
CA VAL A 68 5.34 0.10 -0.32
C VAL A 68 6.40 -0.13 -1.37
N GLU A 69 7.13 0.91 -1.71
CA GLU A 69 8.19 0.89 -2.72
C GLU A 69 9.56 1.02 -2.07
N ILE A 70 10.52 0.28 -2.60
CA ILE A 70 11.91 0.29 -2.14
C ILE A 70 12.80 0.54 -3.35
N THR A 71 13.51 1.65 -3.33
CA THR A 71 14.44 2.04 -4.39
C THR A 71 15.88 1.95 -3.87
N ASN A 72 16.73 1.26 -4.60
CA ASN A 72 18.15 1.15 -4.36
C ASN A 72 18.93 1.26 -5.70
N ALA A 73 20.23 1.02 -5.68
CA ALA A 73 21.07 1.06 -6.89
C ALA A 73 20.65 0.06 -7.99
N SER A 74 19.95 -1.03 -7.63
CA SER A 74 19.48 -2.07 -8.57
C SER A 74 18.12 -1.75 -9.19
N GLY A 75 17.44 -0.69 -8.72
CA GLY A 75 16.15 -0.24 -9.23
C GLY A 75 15.09 -0.05 -8.14
N THR A 76 13.85 0.09 -8.57
CA THR A 76 12.68 0.22 -7.70
C THR A 76 11.89 -1.08 -7.66
N TYR A 77 11.57 -1.51 -6.46
CA TYR A 77 10.79 -2.72 -6.17
C TYR A 77 9.56 -2.34 -5.35
N SER A 78 8.47 -3.10 -5.50
CA SER A 78 7.28 -2.96 -4.66
C SER A 78 7.04 -4.25 -3.88
N LEU A 79 6.57 -4.12 -2.64
CA LEU A 79 5.98 -5.25 -1.93
C LEU A 79 4.77 -5.79 -2.71
N PRO A 80 4.45 -7.09 -2.63
CA PRO A 80 3.19 -7.64 -3.12
C PRO A 80 1.99 -6.89 -2.55
N ALA A 81 0.95 -6.68 -3.34
CA ALA A 81 -0.21 -5.90 -2.90
C ALA A 81 -0.94 -6.55 -1.72
N ASP A 82 -1.06 -7.86 -1.70
CA ASP A 82 -1.64 -8.67 -0.63
C ASP A 82 -0.90 -8.55 0.71
N MET A 83 0.37 -8.12 0.69
CA MET A 83 1.11 -7.82 1.92
C MET A 83 0.75 -6.47 2.55
N VAL A 84 0.03 -5.60 1.87
CA VAL A 84 -0.17 -4.22 2.33
C VAL A 84 -1.61 -3.75 2.29
N ASP A 85 -2.46 -4.30 1.43
CA ASP A 85 -3.81 -3.79 1.14
C ASP A 85 -4.86 -4.11 2.22
N ASP A 86 -4.51 -4.92 3.22
CA ASP A 86 -5.29 -5.23 4.41
C ASP A 86 -4.90 -4.37 5.64
N LEU A 87 -3.97 -3.41 5.47
CA LEU A 87 -3.52 -2.51 6.54
C LEU A 87 -4.34 -1.21 6.49
N GLY A 88 -5.35 -1.14 7.35
CA GLY A 88 -6.23 0.02 7.48
C GLY A 88 -5.71 1.04 8.50
N ASN A 89 -6.11 2.31 8.33
CA ASN A 89 -5.71 3.44 9.15
C ASN A 89 -4.22 3.46 9.48
N PRO A 90 -3.33 3.33 8.46
CA PRO A 90 -1.91 3.20 8.66
C PRO A 90 -1.31 4.48 9.23
N ASN A 91 -0.33 4.37 10.10
CA ASN A 91 0.44 5.52 10.54
C ASN A 91 1.74 5.64 9.73
N ILE A 92 1.60 5.95 8.44
CA ILE A 92 2.75 6.07 7.54
C ILE A 92 3.71 7.22 7.90
N GLY A 93 3.32 8.11 8.82
CA GLY A 93 4.18 9.16 9.38
C GLY A 93 5.21 8.64 10.39
N HIS A 94 5.00 7.47 10.97
CA HIS A 94 5.79 6.89 12.06
C HIS A 94 6.19 5.44 11.77
N VAL A 95 7.00 5.25 10.72
CA VAL A 95 7.59 3.96 10.37
C VAL A 95 9.02 3.90 10.89
N HIS A 96 9.37 2.86 11.62
CA HIS A 96 10.74 2.58 12.01
C HIS A 96 11.43 1.77 10.92
N VAL A 97 12.55 2.27 10.43
CA VAL A 97 13.36 1.62 9.39
C VAL A 97 14.70 1.21 9.98
N ARG A 98 15.06 -0.06 9.85
CA ARG A 98 16.36 -0.60 10.27
C ARG A 98 16.95 -1.44 9.15
N GLN A 99 18.27 -1.41 9.03
CA GLN A 99 19.01 -2.26 8.09
C GLN A 99 20.09 -3.04 8.83
N ASN A 100 20.16 -4.33 8.54
CA ASN A 100 21.23 -5.22 9.01
C ASN A 100 21.75 -6.03 7.81
N GLY A 101 22.89 -5.62 7.26
CA GLY A 101 23.40 -6.19 6.01
C GLY A 101 22.43 -5.99 4.85
N THR A 102 21.98 -7.09 4.25
CA THR A 102 21.00 -7.09 3.16
C THR A 102 19.55 -7.11 3.65
N LEU A 103 19.32 -7.32 4.93
CA LEU A 103 17.99 -7.35 5.53
C LEU A 103 17.54 -5.94 5.92
N LEU A 104 16.41 -5.51 5.39
CA LEU A 104 15.72 -4.27 5.74
C LEU A 104 14.48 -4.64 6.55
N GLU A 105 14.29 -3.98 7.69
CA GLU A 105 13.11 -4.12 8.55
C GLU A 105 12.34 -2.80 8.54
N LEU A 106 11.04 -2.89 8.24
CA LEU A 106 10.12 -1.77 8.25
C LEU A 106 9.01 -2.09 9.26
N SER A 107 8.95 -1.34 10.35
CA SER A 107 7.92 -1.52 11.38
C SER A 107 6.98 -0.32 11.39
N MET A 108 5.71 -0.56 11.10
CA MET A 108 4.65 0.42 11.07
C MET A 108 3.64 0.14 12.18
N ASN A 109 3.48 1.10 13.09
CA ASN A 109 2.47 1.04 14.14
C ASN A 109 1.22 1.76 13.69
N ASN A 110 0.07 1.12 13.92
CA ASN A 110 -1.21 1.80 13.99
C ASN A 110 -1.65 1.81 15.47
N SER A 111 -2.01 2.97 15.99
CA SER A 111 -2.38 3.17 17.40
C SER A 111 -3.88 3.36 17.63
N ASP A 112 -4.72 2.85 16.74
CA ASP A 112 -6.17 3.07 16.82
C ASP A 112 -6.85 2.04 17.75
N GLY A 113 -6.72 2.27 19.05
CA GLY A 113 -7.46 1.54 20.08
C GLY A 113 -7.39 0.01 19.97
N ALA A 114 -8.54 -0.66 20.09
CA ALA A 114 -8.65 -2.13 20.02
C ALA A 114 -8.31 -2.70 18.64
N GLY A 115 -8.46 -1.90 17.56
CA GLY A 115 -8.02 -2.26 16.21
C GLY A 115 -6.52 -2.02 15.98
N GLY A 116 -5.78 -1.56 16.98
CA GLY A 116 -4.34 -1.27 16.87
C GLY A 116 -3.54 -2.49 16.44
N HIS A 117 -2.56 -2.26 15.57
CA HIS A 117 -1.65 -3.30 15.11
C HIS A 117 -0.23 -2.75 14.86
N ASN A 118 0.74 -3.65 14.86
CA ASN A 118 2.08 -3.40 14.35
C ASN A 118 2.35 -4.33 13.17
N ALA A 119 2.64 -3.78 12.00
CA ALA A 119 3.06 -4.54 10.83
C ALA A 119 4.57 -4.43 10.69
N LEU A 120 5.26 -5.58 10.75
CA LEU A 120 6.70 -5.72 10.54
C LEU A 120 6.94 -6.39 9.19
N PHE A 121 7.56 -5.68 8.27
CA PHE A 121 8.05 -6.24 7.01
C PHE A 121 9.55 -6.50 7.13
N GLN A 122 9.96 -7.71 6.75
CA GLN A 122 11.37 -8.03 6.54
C GLN A 122 11.61 -8.18 5.05
N VAL A 123 12.59 -7.45 4.52
CA VAL A 123 12.93 -7.42 3.10
C VAL A 123 14.37 -7.85 2.91
N ASP A 124 14.61 -8.97 2.25
CA ASP A 124 15.93 -9.40 1.81
C ASP A 124 16.25 -8.76 0.46
N LEU A 125 17.06 -7.71 0.48
CA LEU A 125 17.43 -6.94 -0.71
C LEU A 125 18.28 -7.75 -1.68
N ALA A 126 19.07 -8.72 -1.19
CA ALA A 126 19.90 -9.56 -2.06
C ALA A 126 19.08 -10.58 -2.85
N LYS A 127 18.02 -11.13 -2.22
CA LYS A 127 17.13 -12.09 -2.85
C LYS A 127 15.91 -11.44 -3.51
N ALA A 128 15.72 -10.13 -3.32
CA ALA A 128 14.52 -9.40 -3.72
C ALA A 128 13.23 -10.08 -3.26
N GLN A 129 13.16 -10.40 -1.97
CA GLN A 129 12.02 -11.06 -1.34
C GLN A 129 11.61 -10.31 -0.07
N ALA A 130 10.34 -10.42 0.31
CA ALA A 130 9.83 -9.92 1.58
C ALA A 130 8.93 -10.94 2.27
N CYS A 131 8.83 -10.82 3.59
CA CYS A 131 7.80 -11.47 4.41
C CYS A 131 7.18 -10.47 5.37
N ARG A 132 6.00 -10.78 5.91
CA ARG A 132 5.29 -9.91 6.85
C ARG A 132 4.90 -10.65 8.11
N PHE A 133 5.02 -9.93 9.22
CA PHE A 133 4.49 -10.30 10.53
C PHE A 133 3.53 -9.21 10.99
N VAL A 134 2.47 -9.58 11.69
CA VAL A 134 1.55 -8.63 12.31
C VAL A 134 1.37 -8.99 13.78
N LYS A 135 1.40 -7.98 14.63
CA LYS A 135 1.02 -8.05 16.04
C LYS A 135 -0.22 -7.18 16.23
N VAL A 136 -1.29 -7.73 16.75
CA VAL A 136 -2.48 -6.97 17.15
C VAL A 136 -2.36 -6.51 18.60
N ALA A 137 -3.13 -5.48 18.99
CA ALA A 137 -2.97 -4.82 20.29
C ALA A 137 -3.13 -5.75 21.51
N ILE A 138 -3.91 -6.83 21.34
CA ILE A 138 -4.19 -7.81 22.41
C ILE A 138 -3.18 -8.98 22.47
N ASP A 139 -2.28 -9.09 21.47
CA ASP A 139 -1.31 -10.18 21.41
C ASP A 139 0.05 -9.74 21.95
N ASP A 140 0.79 -10.67 22.55
CA ASP A 140 2.14 -10.41 23.03
C ASP A 140 3.20 -10.52 21.93
N ASP A 141 2.93 -11.33 20.89
CA ASP A 141 3.89 -11.69 19.86
C ASP A 141 3.42 -11.30 18.43
N HIS A 142 4.39 -11.16 17.53
CA HIS A 142 4.14 -11.01 16.12
C HIS A 142 3.82 -12.36 15.46
N THR A 143 2.67 -12.45 14.81
CA THR A 143 2.32 -13.62 14.00
C THR A 143 2.75 -13.41 12.56
N LYS A 144 3.44 -14.40 11.97
CA LYS A 144 3.79 -14.37 10.55
C LYS A 144 2.54 -14.52 9.70
N THR A 145 2.24 -13.52 8.89
CA THR A 145 1.05 -13.48 8.04
C THR A 145 1.33 -13.72 6.57
N HIS A 146 2.58 -13.46 6.13
CA HIS A 146 3.02 -13.74 4.76
C HIS A 146 4.42 -14.34 4.77
N ASP A 147 4.59 -15.42 4.02
CA ASP A 147 5.90 -16.04 3.79
C ASP A 147 6.75 -15.22 2.81
N TRP A 148 8.04 -15.57 2.72
CA TRP A 148 8.97 -14.96 1.79
C TRP A 148 8.43 -15.01 0.35
N THR A 149 8.11 -13.86 -0.19
CA THR A 149 7.52 -13.68 -1.52
C THR A 149 8.36 -12.70 -2.32
N ALA A 150 8.50 -12.96 -3.62
CA ALA A 150 9.30 -12.12 -4.52
C ALA A 150 8.74 -10.69 -4.61
N LEU A 151 9.63 -9.71 -4.53
CA LEU A 151 9.31 -8.31 -4.80
C LEU A 151 8.99 -8.13 -6.30
N LYS A 152 8.08 -7.21 -6.60
CA LYS A 152 7.78 -6.82 -7.98
C LYS A 152 8.72 -5.71 -8.42
N LYS A 153 9.59 -5.96 -9.40
CA LYS A 153 10.43 -4.91 -9.98
C LYS A 153 9.56 -3.99 -10.84
N ARG A 154 9.64 -2.69 -10.58
CA ARG A 154 8.98 -1.67 -11.42
C ARG A 154 9.84 -1.37 -12.65
N LYS A 155 9.19 -1.26 -13.79
CA LYS A 155 9.81 -0.86 -15.06
C LYS A 155 9.96 0.66 -15.13
#